data_cdeebf57737e3085fb31f5d8e245da76
#
_entry.id   cdeebf57737e3085fb31f5d8e245da76
#
_cell.length_a   1.000
_cell.length_b   1.000
_cell.length_c   1.000
_cell.angle_alpha   90.00
_cell.angle_beta   90.00
_cell.angle_gamma   90.00
#
_symmetry.space_group_name_H-M   'P 1'
#
loop_
_entity.id
_entity.type
_entity.pdbx_description
1 polymer ?
#
loop_
_entity_poly.entity_id
_entity_poly.type
_entity_poly.pdbx_seq_one_letter_code
_entity_poly.pdbx_strand_id
1 'polypeptide(L)'
;GEQNHCGTFVINAAPNARDYGHIAKMHEYCLFYAKDLTKAKTNPLPDMDKKFKYQDAKGGFNIHPLYNSNEAFHSGNRPNLYYPFYLYPNELLLDGFYKIGLEPKEGSIELYPPKSISGGVQFVWRWSRQKARQYLNEEIIGYQVREGEYRIVQKMRRRDKIIRSLLTDKKYASRRGTAQVQALFGAKVFSFPKPLELLLDLCSVGMGKEDV
;
A
#
# COMPACT_ATOMS: atom_id res chain seq x y z
N GLY A 1 9.12 -28.10 0.65
CA GLY A 1 10.40 -27.77 0.10
C GLY A 1 10.48 -26.34 -0.36
N GLU A 2 11.60 -25.98 -0.94
CA GLU A 2 11.91 -24.61 -1.41
C GLU A 2 10.85 -24.03 -2.36
N GLN A 3 10.21 -24.88 -3.15
CA GLN A 3 9.17 -24.50 -4.10
C GLN A 3 7.94 -23.83 -3.46
N ASN A 4 7.73 -24.02 -2.16
CA ASN A 4 6.57 -23.49 -1.43
C ASN A 4 6.94 -22.34 -0.48
N HIS A 5 8.12 -21.76 -0.64
CA HIS A 5 8.57 -20.62 0.14
C HIS A 5 7.85 -19.34 -0.33
N CYS A 6 7.01 -18.76 0.55
CA CYS A 6 6.29 -17.52 0.28
C CYS A 6 7.14 -16.28 0.53
N GLY A 7 8.08 -16.37 1.47
CA GLY A 7 8.96 -15.28 1.84
C GLY A 7 9.60 -15.44 3.21
N THR A 8 10.50 -14.54 3.53
CA THR A 8 11.19 -14.49 4.82
C THR A 8 10.92 -13.15 5.49
N PHE A 9 10.46 -13.18 6.73
CA PHE A 9 10.35 -12.00 7.57
C PHE A 9 11.63 -11.80 8.37
N VAL A 10 12.09 -10.56 8.42
CA VAL A 10 13.16 -10.09 9.32
C VAL A 10 12.47 -9.29 10.43
N ILE A 11 12.57 -9.78 11.67
CA ILE A 11 11.84 -9.24 12.82
C ILE A 11 12.83 -8.54 13.73
N ASN A 12 12.60 -7.26 14.03
CA ASN A 12 13.35 -6.53 15.02
C ASN A 12 12.96 -7.00 16.43
N ALA A 13 13.53 -8.14 16.84
CA ALA A 13 13.21 -8.81 18.09
C ALA A 13 13.84 -8.14 19.32
N ALA A 14 14.97 -7.44 19.14
CA ALA A 14 15.73 -6.80 20.21
C ALA A 14 16.13 -5.35 19.85
N PRO A 15 15.14 -4.42 19.75
CA PRO A 15 15.41 -3.05 19.33
C PRO A 15 16.40 -2.26 20.22
N ASN A 16 16.63 -2.75 21.44
CA ASN A 16 17.59 -2.19 22.38
C ASN A 16 18.71 -3.20 22.67
N ALA A 17 19.15 -3.94 21.66
CA ALA A 17 20.25 -4.89 21.83
C ALA A 17 21.50 -4.15 22.35
N ARG A 18 22.24 -4.84 23.23
CA ARG A 18 23.51 -4.34 23.72
C ARG A 18 24.60 -4.58 22.68
N ASP A 19 25.55 -3.67 22.61
CA ASP A 19 26.70 -3.76 21.70
C ASP A 19 27.70 -4.80 22.22
N TYR A 20 27.42 -6.07 21.92
CA TYR A 20 28.36 -7.16 22.17
C TYR A 20 29.02 -7.62 20.86
N GLY A 21 30.33 -7.76 20.87
CA GLY A 21 31.09 -8.19 19.70
C GLY A 21 31.18 -7.12 18.61
N HIS A 22 31.37 -7.57 17.38
CA HIS A 22 31.57 -6.68 16.24
C HIS A 22 30.27 -6.11 15.68
N ILE A 23 29.15 -6.82 15.83
CA ILE A 23 27.83 -6.43 15.30
C ILE A 23 26.75 -6.82 16.30
N ALA A 24 25.95 -5.85 16.76
CA ALA A 24 24.82 -6.09 17.64
C ALA A 24 23.69 -6.85 16.90
N LYS A 25 23.37 -8.06 17.35
CA LYS A 25 22.32 -8.87 16.77
C LYS A 25 20.95 -8.40 17.29
N MET A 26 20.17 -7.74 16.43
CA MET A 26 18.87 -7.16 16.77
C MET A 26 17.67 -7.91 16.21
N HIS A 27 17.89 -8.85 15.29
CA HIS A 27 16.82 -9.45 14.51
C HIS A 27 16.78 -10.98 14.59
N GLU A 28 15.60 -11.49 14.28
CA GLU A 28 15.34 -12.90 14.05
C GLU A 28 14.68 -13.05 12.67
N TYR A 29 14.65 -14.29 12.17
CA TYR A 29 14.00 -14.63 10.91
C TYR A 29 12.76 -15.49 11.18
N CYS A 30 11.70 -15.25 10.40
CA CYS A 30 10.56 -16.13 10.31
C CYS A 30 10.40 -16.55 8.84
N LEU A 31 10.50 -17.83 8.57
CA LEU A 31 10.29 -18.40 7.25
C LEU A 31 8.81 -18.69 7.06
N PHE A 32 8.24 -18.20 5.97
CA PHE A 32 6.83 -18.34 5.66
C PHE A 32 6.66 -19.26 4.45
N TYR A 33 5.97 -20.37 4.66
CA TYR A 33 5.73 -21.39 3.65
C TYR A 33 4.24 -21.65 3.47
N ALA A 34 3.84 -21.92 2.24
CA ALA A 34 2.51 -22.46 1.93
C ALA A 34 2.58 -23.97 1.74
N LYS A 35 1.45 -24.67 1.89
CA LYS A 35 1.32 -26.06 1.47
C LYS A 35 1.44 -26.19 -0.04
N ASP A 36 0.86 -25.25 -0.77
CA ASP A 36 0.90 -25.14 -2.23
C ASP A 36 0.95 -23.65 -2.60
N LEU A 37 2.10 -23.17 -3.07
CA LEU A 37 2.30 -21.77 -3.40
C LEU A 37 1.38 -21.27 -4.53
N THR A 38 1.00 -22.17 -5.46
CA THR A 38 0.11 -21.82 -6.59
C THR A 38 -1.32 -21.48 -6.13
N LYS A 39 -1.71 -21.97 -4.97
CA LYS A 39 -3.03 -21.75 -4.35
C LYS A 39 -2.97 -20.79 -3.16
N ALA A 40 -1.77 -20.48 -2.68
CA ALA A 40 -1.57 -19.63 -1.52
C ALA A 40 -2.12 -18.23 -1.74
N LYS A 41 -2.85 -17.74 -0.77
CA LYS A 41 -3.31 -16.35 -0.70
C LYS A 41 -2.94 -15.79 0.65
N THR A 42 -2.42 -14.56 0.66
CA THR A 42 -2.13 -13.85 1.90
C THR A 42 -3.17 -12.75 2.11
N ASN A 43 -3.59 -12.58 3.35
CA ASN A 43 -4.54 -11.54 3.73
C ASN A 43 -3.79 -10.23 4.05
N PRO A 44 -4.33 -9.08 3.67
CA PRO A 44 -3.81 -7.81 4.16
C PRO A 44 -4.15 -7.62 5.64
N LEU A 45 -3.26 -6.96 6.37
CA LEU A 45 -3.51 -6.57 7.76
C LEU A 45 -4.26 -5.24 7.84
N PRO A 46 -5.15 -5.06 8.84
CA PRO A 46 -5.76 -3.77 9.13
C PRO A 46 -4.69 -2.71 9.43
N ASP A 47 -4.83 -1.53 8.84
CA ASP A 47 -3.98 -0.37 9.13
C ASP A 47 -4.79 0.66 9.95
N MET A 48 -4.89 0.41 11.26
CA MET A 48 -5.69 1.23 12.17
C MET A 48 -5.16 2.67 12.31
N ASP A 49 -3.85 2.86 12.08
CA ASP A 49 -3.19 4.16 12.18
C ASP A 49 -3.32 5.00 10.90
N LYS A 50 -3.91 4.44 9.85
CA LYS A 50 -4.03 5.12 8.57
C LYS A 50 -4.95 6.33 8.65
N LYS A 51 -4.36 7.50 8.45
CA LYS A 51 -5.08 8.78 8.38
C LYS A 51 -5.44 9.09 6.93
N PHE A 52 -6.66 9.57 6.74
CA PHE A 52 -7.11 10.10 5.46
C PHE A 52 -7.08 11.63 5.51
N LYS A 53 -6.50 12.22 4.47
CA LYS A 53 -6.39 13.67 4.34
C LYS A 53 -7.70 14.31 3.86
N TYR A 54 -8.50 13.56 3.09
CA TYR A 54 -9.72 14.04 2.46
C TYR A 54 -10.89 13.13 2.82
N GLN A 55 -12.11 13.67 2.68
CA GLN A 55 -13.35 12.95 2.94
C GLN A 55 -14.41 13.31 1.90
N ASP A 56 -15.22 12.33 1.49
CA ASP A 56 -16.43 12.54 0.69
C ASP A 56 -17.58 11.65 1.21
N ALA A 57 -18.69 11.58 0.47
CA ALA A 57 -19.86 10.76 0.88
C ALA A 57 -19.55 9.28 1.08
N LYS A 58 -18.51 8.74 0.43
CA LYS A 58 -18.05 7.33 0.58
C LYS A 58 -17.04 7.16 1.73
N GLY A 59 -16.68 8.24 2.44
CA GLY A 59 -15.73 8.21 3.55
C GLY A 59 -14.36 8.82 3.23
N GLY A 60 -13.39 8.54 4.12
CA GLY A 60 -12.06 9.08 4.01
C GLY A 60 -11.25 8.51 2.84
N PHE A 61 -10.39 9.34 2.25
CA PHE A 61 -9.46 8.94 1.19
C PHE A 61 -8.17 9.74 1.20
N ASN A 62 -7.13 9.17 0.63
CA ASN A 62 -5.93 9.86 0.17
C ASN A 62 -5.90 9.86 -1.35
N ILE A 63 -5.06 10.68 -1.96
CA ILE A 63 -4.90 10.73 -3.41
C ILE A 63 -3.58 10.10 -3.83
N HIS A 64 -3.60 9.48 -5.00
CA HIS A 64 -2.42 8.95 -5.65
C HIS A 64 -2.48 9.28 -7.15
N PRO A 65 -1.37 9.69 -7.79
CA PRO A 65 -1.36 9.92 -9.23
C PRO A 65 -1.89 8.72 -10.01
N LEU A 66 -2.74 8.96 -11.01
CA LEU A 66 -3.29 7.89 -11.84
C LEU A 66 -2.26 7.31 -12.81
N TYR A 67 -1.24 8.07 -13.20
CA TYR A 67 -0.20 7.57 -14.09
C TYR A 67 0.69 6.52 -13.43
N ASN A 68 1.25 5.63 -14.25
CA ASN A 68 2.24 4.66 -13.83
C ASN A 68 3.64 5.25 -14.02
N SER A 69 4.37 5.44 -12.93
CA SER A 69 5.73 6.02 -12.94
C SER A 69 6.85 4.99 -13.22
N ASN A 70 6.51 3.73 -13.48
CA ASN A 70 7.49 2.73 -13.88
C ASN A 70 7.77 2.86 -15.38
N GLU A 71 9.01 3.19 -15.75
CA GLU A 71 9.46 3.38 -17.12
C GLU A 71 9.35 2.12 -17.99
N ALA A 72 9.26 0.94 -17.39
CA ALA A 72 8.97 -0.31 -18.11
C ALA A 72 7.56 -0.32 -18.77
N PHE A 73 6.65 0.57 -18.34
CA PHE A 73 5.29 0.71 -18.89
C PHE A 73 5.12 2.10 -19.51
N HIS A 74 5.29 2.20 -20.79
CA HIS A 74 5.27 3.45 -21.55
C HIS A 74 4.32 3.40 -22.75
N SER A 75 4.05 4.54 -23.37
CA SER A 75 3.11 4.67 -24.48
C SER A 75 3.44 3.77 -25.68
N GLY A 76 4.72 3.45 -25.90
CA GLY A 76 5.15 2.55 -26.97
C GLY A 76 4.74 1.09 -26.78
N ASN A 77 4.74 0.58 -25.53
CA ASN A 77 4.35 -0.81 -25.24
C ASN A 77 2.96 -0.95 -24.61
N ARG A 78 2.32 0.16 -24.22
CA ARG A 78 0.95 0.22 -23.65
C ARG A 78 0.12 1.34 -24.30
N PRO A 79 -0.03 1.39 -25.64
CA PRO A 79 -0.69 2.52 -26.32
C PRO A 79 -2.13 2.71 -25.87
N ASN A 80 -2.86 1.64 -25.51
CA ASN A 80 -4.25 1.72 -25.04
C ASN A 80 -4.41 2.36 -23.65
N LEU A 81 -3.30 2.61 -22.95
CA LEU A 81 -3.28 3.31 -21.66
C LEU A 81 -2.77 4.76 -21.80
N TYR A 82 -2.50 5.21 -23.03
CA TYR A 82 -2.11 6.57 -23.36
C TYR A 82 -3.26 7.28 -24.10
N TYR A 83 -4.07 8.02 -23.36
CA TYR A 83 -5.22 8.76 -23.84
C TYR A 83 -5.44 10.00 -22.99
N PRO A 84 -6.13 11.06 -23.50
CA PRO A 84 -6.40 12.26 -22.73
C PRO A 84 -7.53 12.08 -21.71
N PHE A 85 -7.41 12.77 -20.59
CA PHE A 85 -8.53 13.24 -19.78
C PHE A 85 -8.73 14.73 -20.01
N TYR A 86 -9.96 15.18 -19.89
CA TYR A 86 -10.34 16.58 -19.96
C TYR A 86 -10.79 17.05 -18.59
N LEU A 87 -10.06 17.99 -18.00
CA LEU A 87 -10.43 18.62 -16.73
C LEU A 87 -11.32 19.82 -17.01
N TYR A 88 -12.39 19.94 -16.25
CA TYR A 88 -13.36 21.03 -16.36
C TYR A 88 -13.12 22.06 -15.24
N PRO A 89 -12.41 23.17 -15.51
CA PRO A 89 -11.95 24.09 -14.45
C PRO A 89 -13.09 24.82 -13.75
N ASN A 90 -14.26 24.94 -14.39
CA ASN A 90 -15.46 25.55 -13.83
C ASN A 90 -16.35 24.54 -13.07
N GLU A 91 -16.00 23.25 -13.02
CA GLU A 91 -16.77 22.22 -12.34
C GLU A 91 -15.99 21.67 -11.12
N LEU A 92 -16.03 22.41 -10.02
CA LEU A 92 -15.39 22.03 -8.76
C LEU A 92 -16.19 20.91 -8.06
N LEU A 93 -15.51 19.91 -7.54
CA LEU A 93 -16.10 18.83 -6.73
C LEU A 93 -15.93 19.08 -5.23
N LEU A 94 -14.69 19.42 -4.82
CA LEU A 94 -14.24 19.80 -3.49
C LEU A 94 -13.12 20.81 -3.69
N ASP A 95 -12.70 21.50 -2.64
CA ASP A 95 -11.59 22.44 -2.71
C ASP A 95 -10.33 21.78 -3.30
N GLY A 96 -9.83 22.34 -4.39
CA GLY A 96 -8.70 21.81 -5.16
C GLY A 96 -8.99 20.55 -6.00
N PHE A 97 -10.25 20.08 -6.06
CA PHE A 97 -10.65 18.93 -6.89
C PHE A 97 -11.69 19.30 -7.93
N TYR A 98 -11.49 18.84 -9.15
CA TYR A 98 -12.28 19.22 -10.32
C TYR A 98 -12.87 17.99 -11.01
N LYS A 99 -14.02 18.17 -11.62
CA LYS A 99 -14.56 17.13 -12.50
C LYS A 99 -13.69 16.94 -13.72
N ILE A 100 -13.70 15.70 -14.19
CA ILE A 100 -12.98 15.28 -15.39
C ILE A 100 -13.90 14.47 -16.31
N GLY A 101 -13.54 14.40 -17.56
CA GLY A 101 -14.22 13.59 -18.57
C GLY A 101 -13.23 12.94 -19.53
N LEU A 102 -13.76 12.14 -20.44
CA LEU A 102 -13.04 11.52 -21.55
C LEU A 102 -13.33 12.21 -22.89
N GLU A 103 -14.22 13.19 -22.88
CA GLU A 103 -14.59 13.98 -24.06
C GLU A 103 -14.33 15.48 -23.75
N PRO A 104 -13.86 16.24 -24.74
CA PRO A 104 -13.62 17.68 -24.56
C PRO A 104 -14.94 18.42 -24.38
N LYS A 105 -14.88 19.49 -23.57
CA LYS A 105 -15.89 20.54 -23.47
C LYS A 105 -15.22 21.90 -23.73
N GLU A 106 -16.00 22.91 -24.04
CA GLU A 106 -15.49 24.27 -24.15
C GLU A 106 -14.79 24.70 -22.87
N GLY A 107 -13.57 25.22 -22.98
CA GLY A 107 -12.74 25.62 -21.84
C GLY A 107 -12.12 24.47 -21.04
N SER A 108 -12.26 23.20 -21.48
CA SER A 108 -11.62 22.07 -20.81
C SER A 108 -10.09 22.06 -21.03
N ILE A 109 -9.38 21.55 -20.02
CA ILE A 109 -7.92 21.39 -20.06
C ILE A 109 -7.60 19.93 -20.38
N GLU A 110 -6.89 19.69 -21.49
CA GLU A 110 -6.47 18.37 -21.89
C GLU A 110 -5.26 17.92 -21.08
N LEU A 111 -5.32 16.72 -20.47
CA LEU A 111 -4.29 16.18 -19.60
C LEU A 111 -3.90 14.77 -20.04
N TYR A 112 -2.62 14.61 -20.36
CA TYR A 112 -1.97 13.31 -20.62
C TYR A 112 -1.11 12.86 -19.44
N PRO A 113 -0.74 11.57 -19.35
CA PRO A 113 0.30 11.13 -18.43
C PRO A 113 1.58 11.94 -18.63
N PRO A 114 2.27 12.35 -17.56
CA PRO A 114 3.51 13.10 -17.69
C PRO A 114 4.63 12.25 -18.31
N LYS A 115 5.73 12.89 -18.68
CA LYS A 115 6.97 12.22 -19.02
C LYS A 115 7.83 11.98 -17.77
N SER A 116 8.68 10.95 -17.82
CA SER A 116 9.72 10.73 -16.82
C SER A 116 10.69 11.92 -16.82
N ILE A 117 11.07 12.36 -15.62
CA ILE A 117 12.02 13.46 -15.45
C ILE A 117 13.44 13.01 -15.84
N SER A 118 13.80 11.76 -15.54
CA SER A 118 15.15 11.21 -15.75
C SER A 118 15.38 10.77 -17.19
N GLY A 119 14.42 10.09 -17.80
CA GLY A 119 14.59 9.44 -19.12
C GLY A 119 13.73 10.01 -20.24
N GLY A 120 12.86 10.99 -19.96
CA GLY A 120 11.92 11.54 -20.97
C GLY A 120 10.89 10.52 -21.46
N VAL A 121 10.81 9.33 -20.82
CA VAL A 121 9.89 8.25 -21.19
C VAL A 121 8.46 8.71 -20.98
N GLN A 122 7.61 8.52 -21.98
CA GLN A 122 6.20 8.88 -21.90
C GLN A 122 5.44 7.86 -21.08
N PHE A 123 5.04 8.20 -19.85
CA PHE A 123 4.21 7.37 -18.97
C PHE A 123 2.81 7.13 -19.54
N VAL A 124 2.11 6.18 -18.95
CA VAL A 124 0.74 5.80 -19.28
C VAL A 124 -0.12 5.80 -18.03
N TRP A 125 -1.45 5.81 -18.21
CA TRP A 125 -2.36 5.63 -17.10
C TRP A 125 -2.33 4.19 -16.56
N ARG A 126 -2.69 4.00 -15.30
CA ARG A 126 -2.87 2.66 -14.68
C ARG A 126 -4.17 2.00 -15.07
N TRP A 127 -5.14 2.77 -15.57
CA TRP A 127 -6.46 2.32 -15.91
C TRP A 127 -6.73 2.46 -17.41
N SER A 128 -7.42 1.46 -17.98
CA SER A 128 -7.93 1.57 -19.34
C SER A 128 -9.03 2.64 -19.43
N ARG A 129 -9.25 3.18 -20.63
CA ARG A 129 -10.30 4.17 -20.89
C ARG A 129 -11.68 3.66 -20.48
N GLN A 130 -11.96 2.36 -20.71
CA GLN A 130 -13.20 1.72 -20.30
C GLN A 130 -13.38 1.70 -18.78
N LYS A 131 -12.35 1.30 -18.02
CA LYS A 131 -12.38 1.33 -16.56
C LYS A 131 -12.50 2.76 -16.06
N ALA A 132 -11.77 3.69 -16.62
CA ALA A 132 -11.83 5.10 -16.22
C ALA A 132 -13.25 5.65 -16.36
N ARG A 133 -13.95 5.35 -17.47
CA ARG A 133 -15.33 5.80 -17.70
C ARG A 133 -16.31 5.39 -16.59
N GLN A 134 -16.13 4.21 -16.02
CA GLN A 134 -17.00 3.70 -14.94
C GLN A 134 -16.82 4.44 -13.61
N TYR A 135 -15.64 5.05 -13.39
CA TYR A 135 -15.27 5.63 -12.10
C TYR A 135 -14.93 7.12 -12.16
N LEU A 136 -15.29 7.79 -13.27
CA LEU A 136 -15.13 9.24 -13.44
C LEU A 136 -15.82 10.01 -12.30
N ASN A 137 -15.09 10.92 -11.69
CA ASN A 137 -15.55 11.81 -10.62
C ASN A 137 -15.97 11.10 -9.31
N GLU A 138 -15.91 9.78 -9.29
CA GLU A 138 -16.08 8.98 -8.07
C GLU A 138 -14.72 8.59 -7.46
N GLU A 139 -13.95 7.76 -8.18
CA GLU A 139 -12.66 7.24 -7.72
C GLU A 139 -11.47 7.87 -8.43
N ILE A 140 -11.68 8.49 -9.60
CA ILE A 140 -10.70 9.31 -10.31
C ILE A 140 -11.23 10.72 -10.52
N ILE A 141 -10.39 11.71 -10.22
CA ILE A 141 -10.73 13.13 -10.24
C ILE A 141 -9.54 13.96 -10.72
N GLY A 142 -9.81 15.18 -11.13
CA GLY A 142 -8.79 16.22 -11.35
C GLY A 142 -8.33 16.80 -10.02
N TYR A 143 -7.06 17.07 -9.89
CA TYR A 143 -6.47 17.70 -8.70
C TYR A 143 -5.56 18.85 -9.12
N GLN A 144 -5.74 20.01 -8.51
CA GLN A 144 -4.86 21.15 -8.68
C GLN A 144 -3.66 21.01 -7.74
N VAL A 145 -2.47 20.88 -8.32
CA VAL A 145 -1.21 20.77 -7.57
C VAL A 145 -0.73 22.14 -7.12
N ARG A 146 -0.81 23.10 -8.03
CA ARG A 146 -0.54 24.53 -7.85
C ARG A 146 -1.28 25.30 -8.93
N GLU A 147 -1.27 26.61 -8.86
CA GLU A 147 -1.93 27.45 -9.84
C GLU A 147 -1.52 27.10 -11.27
N GLY A 148 -2.49 26.80 -12.12
CA GLY A 148 -2.28 26.39 -13.51
C GLY A 148 -1.75 24.97 -13.74
N GLU A 149 -1.41 24.21 -12.69
CA GLU A 149 -0.94 22.82 -12.83
C GLU A 149 -1.95 21.82 -12.26
N TYR A 150 -2.41 20.91 -13.10
CA TYR A 150 -3.41 19.91 -12.75
C TYR A 150 -2.88 18.49 -13.00
N ARG A 151 -3.39 17.53 -12.23
CA ARG A 151 -3.11 16.12 -12.37
C ARG A 151 -4.37 15.27 -12.23
N ILE A 152 -4.37 14.14 -12.91
CA ILE A 152 -5.40 13.12 -12.68
C ILE A 152 -4.93 12.23 -11.53
N VAL A 153 -5.79 12.10 -10.53
CA VAL A 153 -5.50 11.32 -9.32
C VAL A 153 -6.61 10.30 -9.07
N GLN A 154 -6.24 9.19 -8.42
CA GLN A 154 -7.17 8.20 -7.91
C GLN A 154 -7.33 8.33 -6.39
N LYS A 155 -8.53 8.11 -5.89
CA LYS A 155 -8.82 8.07 -4.46
C LYS A 155 -8.40 6.70 -3.88
N MET A 156 -7.63 6.73 -2.81
CA MET A 156 -7.15 5.55 -2.10
C MET A 156 -7.85 5.45 -0.75
N ARG A 157 -8.82 4.51 -0.64
CA ARG A 157 -9.70 4.37 0.54
C ARG A 157 -9.36 3.17 1.44
N ARG A 158 -8.45 2.29 0.98
CA ARG A 158 -8.14 1.06 1.71
C ARG A 158 -7.55 1.37 3.08
N ARG A 159 -8.08 0.70 4.11
CA ARG A 159 -7.58 0.73 5.51
C ARG A 159 -6.80 -0.52 5.86
N ASP A 160 -6.25 -1.18 4.86
CA ASP A 160 -5.44 -2.35 5.03
C ASP A 160 -4.08 -2.17 4.33
N LYS A 161 -3.12 -2.99 4.73
CA LYS A 161 -1.78 -3.02 4.15
C LYS A 161 -1.30 -4.45 4.00
N ILE A 162 -0.55 -4.72 2.93
CA ILE A 162 0.18 -5.96 2.78
C ILE A 162 1.30 -5.97 3.84
N ILE A 163 1.44 -7.10 4.55
CA ILE A 163 2.53 -7.25 5.52
C ILE A 163 3.88 -7.07 4.82
N ARG A 164 4.78 -6.37 5.47
CA ARG A 164 6.14 -6.14 4.93
C ARG A 164 7.07 -7.24 5.43
N SER A 165 8.06 -7.60 4.63
CA SER A 165 9.10 -8.57 5.03
C SER A 165 9.97 -8.08 6.18
N LEU A 166 10.09 -6.76 6.37
CA LEU A 166 10.83 -6.16 7.48
C LEU A 166 9.85 -5.65 8.56
N LEU A 167 9.82 -6.33 9.70
CA LEU A 167 8.96 -6.05 10.84
C LEU A 167 9.72 -5.29 11.91
N THR A 168 9.68 -3.96 11.85
CA THR A 168 10.45 -3.05 12.73
C THR A 168 9.67 -2.52 13.93
N ASP A 169 8.36 -2.74 13.98
CA ASP A 169 7.52 -2.22 15.04
C ASP A 169 7.93 -2.77 16.41
N LYS A 170 7.94 -1.91 17.42
CA LYS A 170 8.25 -2.28 18.81
C LYS A 170 7.30 -3.32 19.41
N LYS A 171 6.10 -3.48 18.84
CA LYS A 171 5.15 -4.52 19.25
C LYS A 171 5.69 -5.94 19.03
N TYR A 172 6.66 -6.13 18.13
CA TYR A 172 7.28 -7.43 17.85
C TYR A 172 8.51 -7.75 18.69
N ALA A 173 8.90 -6.85 19.61
CA ALA A 173 10.07 -7.07 20.46
C ALA A 173 9.86 -8.26 21.43
N SER A 174 10.83 -9.18 21.51
CA SER A 174 10.77 -10.41 22.31
C SER A 174 10.48 -10.16 23.80
N ARG A 175 10.93 -9.02 24.36
CA ARG A 175 10.63 -8.62 25.74
C ARG A 175 9.11 -8.54 26.03
N ARG A 176 8.28 -8.21 25.03
CA ARG A 176 6.82 -8.17 25.17
C ARG A 176 6.25 -9.56 25.41
N GLY A 177 6.70 -10.56 24.64
CA GLY A 177 6.32 -11.95 24.86
C GLY A 177 6.65 -12.43 26.28
N THR A 178 7.85 -12.10 26.77
CA THR A 178 8.22 -12.41 28.16
C THR A 178 7.28 -11.75 29.18
N ALA A 179 6.97 -10.47 28.99
CA ALA A 179 6.04 -9.75 29.87
C ALA A 179 4.61 -10.34 29.81
N GLN A 180 4.14 -10.71 28.64
CA GLN A 180 2.83 -11.34 28.45
C GLN A 180 2.73 -12.71 29.14
N VAL A 181 3.76 -13.57 29.00
CA VAL A 181 3.80 -14.87 29.70
C VAL A 181 3.85 -14.68 31.21
N GLN A 182 4.66 -13.73 31.70
CA GLN A 182 4.76 -13.44 33.12
C GLN A 182 3.45 -12.87 33.68
N ALA A 183 2.75 -12.04 32.93
CA ALA A 183 1.43 -11.52 33.33
C ALA A 183 0.38 -12.63 33.40
N LEU A 184 0.44 -13.63 32.49
CA LEU A 184 -0.51 -14.73 32.43
C LEU A 184 -0.29 -15.77 33.53
N PHE A 185 0.94 -16.12 33.86
CA PHE A 185 1.30 -17.22 34.78
C PHE A 185 1.86 -16.74 36.12
N GLY A 186 2.03 -15.43 36.33
CA GLY A 186 2.67 -14.89 37.55
C GLY A 186 4.19 -15.11 37.61
N ALA A 187 4.76 -15.89 36.68
CA ALA A 187 6.17 -16.26 36.66
C ALA A 187 6.69 -16.44 35.23
N LYS A 188 8.02 -16.43 35.07
CA LYS A 188 8.68 -16.72 33.80
C LYS A 188 8.76 -18.24 33.58
N VAL A 189 7.67 -18.86 33.12
CA VAL A 189 7.54 -20.31 32.93
C VAL A 189 8.01 -20.80 31.56
N PHE A 190 8.33 -19.90 30.63
CA PHE A 190 8.75 -20.22 29.27
C PHE A 190 9.92 -19.34 28.84
N SER A 191 10.91 -19.93 28.16
CA SER A 191 12.09 -19.22 27.65
C SER A 191 11.83 -18.66 26.24
N PHE A 192 12.15 -17.39 26.05
CA PHE A 192 12.07 -16.71 24.74
C PHE A 192 10.70 -16.77 24.05
N PRO A 193 9.58 -16.46 24.75
CA PRO A 193 8.29 -16.46 24.13
C PRO A 193 8.20 -15.38 23.05
N LYS A 194 7.49 -15.66 21.96
CA LYS A 194 7.23 -14.67 20.93
C LYS A 194 6.07 -13.76 21.37
N PRO A 195 6.11 -12.47 21.02
CA PRO A 195 5.01 -11.53 21.32
C PRO A 195 3.71 -11.99 20.66
N LEU A 196 2.60 -11.87 21.36
CA LEU A 196 1.27 -12.22 20.85
C LEU A 196 0.94 -11.47 19.56
N GLU A 197 1.27 -10.19 19.49
CA GLU A 197 1.03 -9.33 18.32
C GLU A 197 1.76 -9.84 17.06
N LEU A 198 2.96 -10.41 17.21
CA LEU A 198 3.66 -11.05 16.10
C LEU A 198 2.91 -12.29 15.61
N LEU A 199 2.51 -13.16 16.54
CA LEU A 199 1.80 -14.38 16.21
C LEU A 199 0.44 -14.11 15.55
N LEU A 200 -0.32 -13.16 16.10
CA LEU A 200 -1.60 -12.73 15.54
C LEU A 200 -1.46 -12.17 14.13
N ASP A 201 -0.48 -11.28 13.89
CA ASP A 201 -0.27 -10.70 12.56
C ASP A 201 0.15 -11.78 11.54
N LEU A 202 1.06 -12.70 11.90
CA LEU A 202 1.49 -13.79 11.03
C LEU A 202 0.36 -14.78 10.73
N CYS A 203 -0.41 -15.17 11.74
CA CYS A 203 -1.60 -16.02 11.58
C CYS A 203 -2.65 -15.33 10.70
N SER A 204 -2.97 -14.06 10.98
CA SER A 204 -3.95 -13.31 10.19
C SER A 204 -3.58 -13.20 8.72
N VAL A 205 -2.28 -13.13 8.41
CA VAL A 205 -1.80 -13.09 7.02
C VAL A 205 -1.95 -14.44 6.32
N GLY A 206 -1.69 -15.55 7.03
CA GLY A 206 -1.61 -16.88 6.44
C GLY A 206 -2.88 -17.73 6.56
N MET A 207 -3.81 -17.36 7.42
CA MET A 207 -5.00 -18.17 7.72
C MET A 207 -6.26 -17.56 7.10
N GLY A 208 -7.09 -18.39 6.49
CA GLY A 208 -8.45 -18.05 6.09
C GLY A 208 -9.41 -18.05 7.28
N LYS A 209 -10.63 -17.56 7.08
CA LYS A 209 -11.68 -17.58 8.12
C LYS A 209 -12.11 -18.99 8.54
N GLU A 210 -11.86 -19.97 7.68
CA GLU A 210 -12.25 -21.37 7.86
C GLU A 210 -11.08 -22.26 8.32
N ASP A 211 -9.91 -21.68 8.59
CA ASP A 211 -8.71 -22.42 9.00
C ASP A 211 -8.57 -22.54 10.53
N VAL A 212 -9.59 -22.21 11.30
CA VAL A 212 -9.60 -22.27 12.77
C VAL A 212 -10.52 -23.36 13.26
#